data_f925dafff648b1c3633df8d776091673
#
_entry.id   f925dafff648b1c3633df8d776091673
#
_cell.length_a   1.000
_cell.length_b   1.000
_cell.length_c   1.000
_cell.angle_alpha   90.00
_cell.angle_beta   90.00
_cell.angle_gamma   90.00
#
_symmetry.space_group_name_H-M   'P 1'
#
loop_
_entity.id
_entity.type
_entity.pdbx_description
1 polymer ?
#
loop_
_entity_poly.entity_id
_entity_poly.type
_entity_poly.pdbx_seq_one_letter_code
_entity_poly.pdbx_strand_id
1 'polypeptide(L)'
;MADKKSKSEEAGLDRWKSSEGASPKGGRRGKSKVRAKKTRRRKMNPTVRRWASTLVILCVVLVVCVIGFTPVGERITQGLDIQGGVSVIMKASKTDGTAPTAEDMATATAIVQNRVNALGASETSVQQQGTDSILIQIPGATNAEQAIQTVGQTGMLEFVRLDEIGDADALAKLNAGTEDVKLKEGTYTAFMDGSHLTNVNVAQASNSATGSYAVNVKLDGEGTQTFADVTKELAPTKGRIAIVLDGTVKSAPAVQNEITGGEVSITGNFTLESAKSLKTVLDSGSLPVTLTYSESRVVGPTLGQDSLNQGVFAIGIGVIIVVAYLFFFYRGLGFLTMGSLGVFAVLYLGILALLSHFGAFALTLPGLAGIVLTTGSAADSSILVLERFREEIRMGRSVKNAAVSGAKHGIMTSLDADAVQMVAALALFFVAVGSVKGFGLTLALGIICDIVTMFCFKAPALRLLALKTISKHPKFWGVDQDLAEAGHAADAKAEKGGVANA
;
A
#
# COMPACT_ATOMS: atom_id res chain seq x y z
N MET A 1 -66.09 -4.90 -71.43
CA MET A 1 -64.74 -5.54 -71.67
C MET A 1 -64.55 -6.57 -70.60
N ALA A 2 -65.27 -7.63 -70.74
CA ALA A 2 -65.09 -8.89 -70.01
C ALA A 2 -64.48 -9.86 -71.01
N ASP A 3 -63.42 -10.54 -70.65
CA ASP A 3 -62.98 -11.76 -71.30
C ASP A 3 -61.41 -11.89 -71.29
N LYS A 4 -60.90 -12.20 -70.11
CA LYS A 4 -59.48 -12.75 -70.03
C LYS A 4 -59.13 -13.30 -68.64
N LYS A 5 -60.14 -13.88 -67.91
CA LYS A 5 -59.85 -14.45 -66.55
C LYS A 5 -60.38 -15.89 -66.36
N SER A 6 -60.55 -16.68 -67.49
CA SER A 6 -61.06 -18.04 -67.35
C SER A 6 -60.18 -19.15 -67.96
N LYS A 7 -58.88 -18.95 -68.22
CA LYS A 7 -58.00 -19.99 -68.81
C LYS A 7 -56.81 -20.37 -67.99
N SER A 8 -56.67 -19.96 -66.68
CA SER A 8 -55.54 -20.36 -65.86
C SER A 8 -55.87 -21.29 -64.67
N GLU A 9 -57.17 -21.68 -64.51
CA GLU A 9 -57.56 -22.55 -63.39
C GLU A 9 -57.80 -24.01 -63.77
N GLU A 10 -57.88 -24.39 -65.09
CA GLU A 10 -58.06 -25.77 -65.50
C GLU A 10 -56.79 -26.61 -65.73
N ALA A 11 -55.61 -26.01 -65.63
CA ALA A 11 -54.34 -26.75 -65.85
C ALA A 11 -53.72 -27.33 -64.57
N GLY A 12 -54.39 -27.23 -63.43
CA GLY A 12 -53.84 -27.63 -62.09
C GLY A 12 -54.37 -28.99 -61.57
N LEU A 13 -55.44 -29.56 -62.20
CA LEU A 13 -56.16 -30.72 -61.62
C LEU A 13 -55.84 -32.08 -62.21
N ASP A 14 -55.09 -32.14 -63.29
CA ASP A 14 -54.84 -33.43 -63.98
C ASP A 14 -53.50 -34.12 -63.58
N ARG A 15 -52.80 -33.65 -62.58
CA ARG A 15 -51.53 -34.22 -62.13
C ARG A 15 -51.61 -35.12 -60.90
N TRP A 16 -52.83 -35.46 -60.44
CA TRP A 16 -53.02 -36.17 -59.15
C TRP A 16 -53.67 -37.57 -59.30
N LYS A 17 -53.89 -38.08 -60.53
CA LYS A 17 -54.60 -39.35 -60.78
C LYS A 17 -53.80 -40.45 -61.49
N SER A 18 -52.45 -40.44 -61.42
CA SER A 18 -51.67 -41.58 -62.02
C SER A 18 -50.52 -42.00 -61.13
N SER A 19 -50.81 -42.63 -59.99
CA SER A 19 -49.89 -43.56 -59.35
C SER A 19 -50.55 -44.36 -58.22
N GLU A 20 -51.64 -45.09 -58.55
CA GLU A 20 -52.01 -46.27 -57.79
C GLU A 20 -51.68 -47.52 -58.60
N GLY A 21 -50.82 -48.39 -58.01
CA GLY A 21 -50.66 -49.75 -58.49
C GLY A 21 -49.27 -50.24 -58.67
N ALA A 22 -48.65 -50.71 -57.64
CA ALA A 22 -47.80 -51.92 -57.59
C ALA A 22 -47.26 -52.23 -56.22
N SER A 23 -47.79 -53.30 -55.63
CA SER A 23 -47.33 -53.90 -54.35
C SER A 23 -46.32 -55.05 -54.67
N PRO A 24 -45.79 -55.79 -53.69
CA PRO A 24 -44.45 -55.59 -53.11
C PRO A 24 -43.53 -56.82 -53.37
N LYS A 25 -42.25 -56.66 -53.27
CA LYS A 25 -41.32 -57.81 -52.95
C LYS A 25 -40.09 -57.36 -52.19
N GLY A 26 -40.03 -57.90 -51.02
CA GLY A 26 -38.91 -58.57 -50.41
C GLY A 26 -37.60 -57.81 -50.15
N GLY A 27 -37.36 -57.57 -48.85
CA GLY A 27 -36.10 -57.90 -48.27
C GLY A 27 -34.95 -56.91 -48.30
N ARG A 28 -34.70 -56.24 -47.11
CA ARG A 28 -33.42 -56.27 -46.37
C ARG A 28 -33.47 -55.19 -45.32
N ARG A 29 -33.45 -55.62 -44.06
CA ARG A 29 -33.21 -54.75 -42.88
C ARG A 29 -31.87 -54.00 -43.01
N GLY A 30 -31.89 -52.77 -43.47
CA GLY A 30 -30.77 -51.83 -43.37
C GLY A 30 -30.90 -51.08 -42.05
N LYS A 31 -29.97 -51.31 -41.10
CA LYS A 31 -29.84 -50.55 -39.89
C LYS A 31 -29.65 -49.06 -40.23
N SER A 32 -30.67 -48.22 -39.99
CA SER A 32 -30.51 -46.78 -40.06
C SER A 32 -29.58 -46.33 -38.94
N LYS A 33 -28.35 -45.98 -39.29
CA LYS A 33 -27.44 -45.24 -38.40
C LYS A 33 -28.08 -43.89 -38.13
N VAL A 34 -28.64 -43.74 -36.94
CA VAL A 34 -29.02 -42.45 -36.38
C VAL A 34 -27.72 -41.62 -36.34
N ARG A 35 -27.56 -40.73 -37.30
CA ARG A 35 -26.50 -39.74 -37.34
C ARG A 35 -26.75 -38.77 -36.22
N ALA A 36 -26.08 -38.95 -35.05
CA ALA A 36 -26.06 -37.99 -33.97
C ALA A 36 -25.72 -36.62 -34.58
N LYS A 37 -26.67 -35.69 -34.52
CA LYS A 37 -26.47 -34.27 -34.84
C LYS A 37 -25.37 -33.77 -33.91
N LYS A 38 -24.12 -33.72 -34.37
CA LYS A 38 -23.04 -32.98 -33.72
C LYS A 38 -23.57 -31.55 -33.57
N THR A 39 -23.94 -31.17 -32.35
CA THR A 39 -24.25 -29.80 -31.97
C THR A 39 -23.02 -28.96 -32.30
N ARG A 40 -23.07 -28.26 -33.42
CA ARG A 40 -22.07 -27.28 -33.82
C ARG A 40 -22.03 -26.22 -32.70
N ARG A 41 -21.05 -26.33 -31.81
CA ARG A 41 -20.75 -25.26 -30.82
C ARG A 41 -20.63 -23.96 -31.63
N ARG A 42 -21.62 -23.09 -31.49
CA ARG A 42 -21.69 -21.77 -32.14
C ARG A 42 -20.45 -21.03 -31.70
N LYS A 43 -19.45 -20.85 -32.59
CA LYS A 43 -18.24 -20.08 -32.27
C LYS A 43 -18.70 -18.70 -31.79
N MET A 44 -18.36 -18.37 -30.57
CA MET A 44 -18.64 -17.04 -29.98
C MET A 44 -17.94 -15.96 -30.82
N ASN A 45 -18.62 -14.84 -31.09
CA ASN A 45 -18.02 -13.71 -31.80
C ASN A 45 -16.72 -13.29 -31.10
N PRO A 46 -15.64 -12.93 -31.85
CA PRO A 46 -14.33 -12.63 -31.28
C PRO A 46 -14.38 -11.50 -30.24
N THR A 47 -15.26 -10.52 -30.42
CA THR A 47 -15.48 -9.42 -29.47
C THR A 47 -16.08 -9.90 -28.14
N VAL A 48 -17.09 -10.78 -28.19
CA VAL A 48 -17.71 -11.39 -27.00
C VAL A 48 -16.71 -12.28 -26.25
N ARG A 49 -15.84 -12.97 -27.00
CA ARG A 49 -14.75 -13.77 -26.42
C ARG A 49 -13.74 -12.91 -25.67
N ARG A 50 -13.39 -11.74 -26.20
CA ARG A 50 -12.50 -10.77 -25.49
C ARG A 50 -13.12 -10.31 -24.19
N TRP A 51 -14.39 -9.88 -24.17
CA TRP A 51 -15.05 -9.44 -22.93
C TRP A 51 -15.17 -10.56 -21.90
N ALA A 52 -15.45 -11.79 -22.32
CA ALA A 52 -15.48 -12.92 -21.43
C ALA A 52 -14.08 -13.26 -20.88
N SER A 53 -13.01 -13.16 -21.70
CA SER A 53 -11.64 -13.40 -21.23
C SER A 53 -11.17 -12.36 -20.22
N THR A 54 -11.51 -11.07 -20.38
CA THR A 54 -11.17 -10.04 -19.39
C THR A 54 -11.83 -10.32 -18.04
N LEU A 55 -13.10 -10.75 -18.02
CA LEU A 55 -13.77 -11.12 -16.78
C LEU A 55 -13.15 -12.36 -16.12
N VAL A 56 -12.73 -13.34 -16.89
CA VAL A 56 -12.05 -14.55 -16.35
C VAL A 56 -10.70 -14.18 -15.74
N ILE A 57 -9.90 -13.36 -16.42
CA ILE A 57 -8.62 -12.87 -15.88
C ILE A 57 -8.86 -12.10 -14.60
N LEU A 58 -9.84 -11.21 -14.60
CA LEU A 58 -10.20 -10.45 -13.40
C LEU A 58 -10.61 -11.36 -12.24
N CYS A 59 -11.41 -12.41 -12.50
CA CYS A 59 -11.78 -13.39 -11.46
C CYS A 59 -10.54 -14.09 -10.87
N VAL A 60 -9.55 -14.42 -11.67
CA VAL A 60 -8.30 -15.00 -11.16
C VAL A 60 -7.54 -14.01 -10.29
N VAL A 61 -7.43 -12.75 -10.71
CA VAL A 61 -6.80 -11.69 -9.91
C VAL A 61 -7.54 -11.49 -8.59
N LEU A 62 -8.87 -11.46 -8.61
CA LEU A 62 -9.67 -11.33 -7.39
C LEU A 62 -9.46 -12.48 -6.41
N VAL A 63 -9.37 -13.73 -6.91
CA VAL A 63 -9.08 -14.90 -6.06
C VAL A 63 -7.70 -14.74 -5.40
N VAL A 64 -6.69 -14.30 -6.16
CA VAL A 64 -5.35 -14.04 -5.61
C VAL A 64 -5.39 -12.92 -4.57
N CYS A 65 -6.12 -11.84 -4.83
CA CYS A 65 -6.31 -10.76 -3.86
C CYS A 65 -6.97 -11.27 -2.58
N VAL A 66 -8.08 -12.04 -2.68
CA VAL A 66 -8.78 -12.58 -1.49
C VAL A 66 -7.84 -13.44 -0.65
N ILE A 67 -7.05 -14.31 -1.27
CA ILE A 67 -6.06 -15.12 -0.56
C ILE A 67 -4.98 -14.22 0.08
N GLY A 68 -4.58 -13.15 -0.61
CA GLY A 68 -3.53 -12.24 -0.18
C GLY A 68 -3.90 -11.40 1.04
N PHE A 69 -5.17 -10.97 1.16
CA PHE A 69 -5.58 -10.08 2.26
C PHE A 69 -6.32 -10.79 3.41
N THR A 70 -6.65 -12.06 3.30
CA THR A 70 -7.28 -12.80 4.40
C THR A 70 -6.25 -13.47 5.32
N PRO A 71 -6.36 -13.33 6.65
CA PRO A 71 -7.26 -12.47 7.43
C PRO A 71 -6.87 -10.98 7.40
N VAL A 72 -7.84 -10.10 7.17
CA VAL A 72 -7.61 -8.65 6.92
C VAL A 72 -6.90 -7.98 8.10
N GLY A 73 -7.28 -8.30 9.33
CA GLY A 73 -6.73 -7.67 10.54
C GLY A 73 -5.24 -7.94 10.80
N GLU A 74 -4.68 -9.03 10.24
CA GLU A 74 -3.28 -9.41 10.42
C GLU A 74 -2.40 -9.00 9.22
N ARG A 75 -3.02 -8.69 8.08
CA ARG A 75 -2.31 -8.42 6.81
C ARG A 75 -2.16 -6.95 6.49
N ILE A 76 -3.00 -6.10 7.09
CA ILE A 76 -2.91 -4.66 6.91
C ILE A 76 -2.40 -4.07 8.22
N THR A 77 -1.17 -3.58 8.19
CA THR A 77 -0.54 -2.93 9.32
C THR A 77 -1.25 -1.63 9.66
N GLN A 78 -1.33 -1.34 10.96
CA GLN A 78 -2.08 -0.20 11.49
C GLN A 78 -1.10 0.90 11.87
N GLY A 79 -1.37 2.13 11.45
CA GLY A 79 -0.57 3.29 11.82
C GLY A 79 -0.76 3.72 13.28
N LEU A 80 0.03 4.70 13.69
CA LEU A 80 0.05 5.25 15.05
C LEU A 80 -1.34 5.63 15.57
N ASP A 81 -2.17 6.20 14.72
CA ASP A 81 -3.50 6.70 15.09
C ASP A 81 -4.47 5.58 15.53
N ILE A 82 -4.23 4.34 15.03
CA ILE A 82 -5.08 3.18 15.29
C ILE A 82 -4.44 2.26 16.34
N GLN A 83 -3.16 1.94 16.17
CA GLN A 83 -2.45 1.02 17.07
C GLN A 83 -2.04 1.69 18.38
N GLY A 84 -2.04 3.02 18.41
CA GLY A 84 -1.42 3.78 19.47
C GLY A 84 0.09 3.80 19.35
N GLY A 85 0.75 4.50 20.23
CA GLY A 85 2.21 4.62 20.26
C GLY A 85 2.68 6.05 20.53
N VAL A 86 3.86 6.39 20.04
CA VAL A 86 4.55 7.65 20.32
C VAL A 86 4.81 8.43 19.05
N SER A 87 4.47 9.71 19.08
CA SER A 87 4.85 10.70 18.07
C SER A 87 5.70 11.78 18.73
N VAL A 88 6.92 11.97 18.22
CA VAL A 88 7.87 12.95 18.75
C VAL A 88 8.30 13.89 17.66
N ILE A 89 8.35 15.18 17.96
CA ILE A 89 9.00 16.19 17.13
C ILE A 89 10.30 16.58 17.81
N MET A 90 11.40 16.40 17.10
CA MET A 90 12.73 16.81 17.55
C MET A 90 13.23 17.95 16.67
N LYS A 91 13.75 18.98 17.30
CA LYS A 91 14.34 20.13 16.63
C LYS A 91 15.84 19.89 16.48
N ALA A 92 16.34 20.08 15.26
CA ALA A 92 17.74 19.94 14.92
C ALA A 92 18.45 21.29 14.98
N SER A 93 19.65 21.31 15.54
CA SER A 93 20.57 22.45 15.54
C SER A 93 22.00 21.94 15.37
N LYS A 94 22.88 22.73 14.75
CA LYS A 94 24.32 22.43 14.77
C LYS A 94 24.90 22.72 16.13
N THR A 95 26.04 22.13 16.42
CA THR A 95 26.78 22.34 17.68
C THR A 95 27.20 23.82 17.87
N ASP A 96 27.39 24.54 16.79
CA ASP A 96 27.66 25.98 16.78
C ASP A 96 26.43 26.87 16.93
N GLY A 97 25.22 26.28 17.09
CA GLY A 97 23.94 26.97 17.19
C GLY A 97 23.38 27.48 15.87
N THR A 98 24.02 27.20 14.74
CA THR A 98 23.52 27.58 13.41
C THR A 98 22.41 26.65 12.92
N ALA A 99 21.64 27.08 11.92
CA ALA A 99 20.62 26.23 11.32
C ALA A 99 21.25 25.09 10.53
N PRO A 100 20.68 23.88 10.59
CA PRO A 100 21.16 22.74 9.81
C PRO A 100 20.97 22.96 8.30
N THR A 101 21.87 22.40 7.49
CA THR A 101 21.70 22.37 6.04
C THR A 101 20.72 21.30 5.61
N ALA A 102 20.24 21.34 4.38
CA ALA A 102 19.37 20.30 3.84
C ALA A 102 20.03 18.92 3.80
N GLU A 103 21.35 18.87 3.61
CA GLU A 103 22.17 17.64 3.63
C GLU A 103 22.30 17.08 5.05
N ASP A 104 22.56 17.94 6.03
CA ASP A 104 22.59 17.55 7.45
C ASP A 104 21.24 16.94 7.87
N MET A 105 20.13 17.57 7.47
CA MET A 105 18.79 17.09 7.78
C MET A 105 18.46 15.77 7.09
N ALA A 106 18.86 15.58 5.85
CA ALA A 106 18.67 14.32 5.13
C ALA A 106 19.45 13.18 5.80
N THR A 107 20.72 13.43 6.16
CA THR A 107 21.58 12.47 6.86
C THR A 107 21.03 12.15 8.25
N ALA A 108 20.66 13.17 9.02
CA ALA A 108 20.06 12.99 10.35
C ALA A 108 18.76 12.18 10.28
N THR A 109 17.91 12.46 9.30
CA THR A 109 16.65 11.71 9.10
C THR A 109 16.90 10.24 8.78
N ALA A 110 17.91 9.94 7.94
CA ALA A 110 18.30 8.57 7.61
C ALA A 110 18.86 7.81 8.83
N ILE A 111 19.73 8.45 9.61
CA ILE A 111 20.28 7.88 10.84
C ILE A 111 19.20 7.60 11.86
N VAL A 112 18.31 8.57 12.09
CA VAL A 112 17.16 8.42 13.01
C VAL A 112 16.24 7.29 12.55
N GLN A 113 15.95 7.17 11.25
CA GLN A 113 15.16 6.07 10.70
C GLN A 113 15.82 4.70 10.98
N ASN A 114 17.13 4.60 10.81
CA ASN A 114 17.87 3.36 11.10
C ASN A 114 17.80 3.00 12.60
N ARG A 115 17.96 3.99 13.48
CA ARG A 115 17.85 3.79 14.93
C ARG A 115 16.47 3.31 15.35
N VAL A 116 15.43 3.93 14.83
CA VAL A 116 14.05 3.57 15.15
C VAL A 116 13.69 2.18 14.61
N ASN A 117 14.14 1.84 13.41
CA ASN A 117 13.98 0.50 12.85
C ASN A 117 14.70 -0.58 13.69
N ALA A 118 15.91 -0.28 14.21
CA ALA A 118 16.66 -1.20 15.05
C ALA A 118 16.03 -1.45 16.43
N LEU A 119 15.14 -0.57 16.88
CA LEU A 119 14.34 -0.79 18.11
C LEU A 119 13.24 -1.86 17.92
N GLY A 120 13.09 -2.41 16.70
CA GLY A 120 12.18 -3.51 16.40
C GLY A 120 10.70 -3.11 16.32
N ALA A 121 10.38 -1.82 16.28
CA ALA A 121 9.02 -1.36 16.07
C ALA A 121 8.65 -1.54 14.59
N SER A 122 7.51 -2.19 14.33
CA SER A 122 6.95 -2.31 12.98
C SER A 122 6.44 -0.96 12.50
N GLU A 123 6.79 -0.58 11.26
CA GLU A 123 6.22 0.59 10.57
C GLU A 123 6.50 1.96 11.23
N THR A 124 7.73 2.15 11.62
CA THR A 124 8.17 3.46 12.07
C THR A 124 8.26 4.45 10.91
N SER A 125 7.85 5.68 11.15
CA SER A 125 7.94 6.77 10.18
C SER A 125 8.80 7.88 10.73
N VAL A 126 9.84 8.23 9.99
CA VAL A 126 10.70 9.38 10.29
C VAL A 126 10.65 10.31 9.09
N GLN A 127 10.24 11.54 9.30
CA GLN A 127 10.06 12.52 8.23
C GLN A 127 10.59 13.88 8.65
N GLN A 128 11.29 14.54 7.74
CA GLN A 128 11.64 15.94 7.95
C GLN A 128 10.37 16.79 7.93
N GLN A 129 10.23 17.68 8.89
CA GLN A 129 9.15 18.64 9.01
C GLN A 129 9.72 20.06 9.02
N GLY A 130 9.41 20.83 7.97
CA GLY A 130 10.04 22.15 7.81
C GLY A 130 11.53 22.06 7.49
N THR A 131 12.29 23.05 7.96
CA THR A 131 13.73 23.18 7.66
C THR A 131 14.63 22.61 8.74
N ASP A 132 14.12 22.46 9.99
CA ASP A 132 14.94 22.19 11.18
C ASP A 132 14.31 21.17 12.14
N SER A 133 13.28 20.47 11.75
CA SER A 133 12.58 19.53 12.62
C SER A 133 12.43 18.14 11.99
N ILE A 134 12.42 17.11 12.83
CA ILE A 134 12.19 15.72 12.44
C ILE A 134 10.99 15.20 13.22
N LEU A 135 9.97 14.75 12.51
CA LEU A 135 8.82 14.03 13.05
C LEU A 135 9.12 12.55 13.09
N ILE A 136 9.01 11.92 14.24
CA ILE A 136 9.26 10.51 14.50
C ILE A 136 7.98 9.88 15.02
N GLN A 137 7.50 8.84 14.34
CA GLN A 137 6.29 8.12 14.74
C GLN A 137 6.63 6.63 14.93
N ILE A 138 6.34 6.11 16.12
CA ILE A 138 6.64 4.74 16.53
C ILE A 138 5.34 4.08 16.99
N PRO A 139 4.61 3.39 16.09
CA PRO A 139 3.40 2.66 16.46
C PRO A 139 3.71 1.52 17.41
N GLY A 140 2.79 1.25 18.34
CA GLY A 140 2.90 0.13 19.27
C GLY A 140 4.00 0.23 20.33
N ALA A 141 4.75 1.35 20.39
CA ALA A 141 5.78 1.53 21.41
C ALA A 141 5.17 1.58 22.82
N THR A 142 5.60 0.67 23.66
CA THR A 142 5.17 0.60 25.08
C THR A 142 6.04 1.48 26.00
N ASN A 143 7.29 1.72 25.62
CA ASN A 143 8.26 2.55 26.35
C ASN A 143 8.72 3.73 25.48
N ALA A 144 7.92 4.80 25.55
CA ALA A 144 8.17 6.03 24.79
C ALA A 144 9.47 6.72 25.19
N GLU A 145 9.76 6.73 26.48
CA GLU A 145 10.88 7.48 27.02
C GLU A 145 12.22 6.91 26.57
N GLN A 146 12.34 5.59 26.56
CA GLN A 146 13.54 4.91 26.06
C GLN A 146 13.74 5.11 24.56
N ALA A 147 12.67 5.02 23.77
CA ALA A 147 12.75 5.27 22.34
C ALA A 147 13.24 6.71 22.05
N ILE A 148 12.69 7.70 22.77
CA ILE A 148 13.07 9.11 22.64
C ILE A 148 14.54 9.30 23.01
N GLN A 149 15.00 8.72 24.14
CA GLN A 149 16.38 8.82 24.58
C GLN A 149 17.36 8.21 23.57
N THR A 150 17.08 7.00 23.07
CA THR A 150 17.96 6.31 22.10
C THR A 150 18.04 7.09 20.78
N VAL A 151 16.92 7.65 20.33
CA VAL A 151 16.85 8.37 19.05
C VAL A 151 17.52 9.75 19.15
N GLY A 152 17.40 10.43 20.29
CA GLY A 152 17.90 11.78 20.49
C GLY A 152 19.41 11.87 20.80
N GLN A 153 20.06 10.77 21.12
CA GLN A 153 21.52 10.77 21.34
C GLN A 153 22.27 11.14 20.05
N THR A 154 23.25 12.02 20.15
CA THR A 154 24.08 12.39 19.00
C THR A 154 24.87 11.18 18.51
N GLY A 155 25.33 10.34 19.47
CA GLY A 155 26.09 9.12 19.18
C GLY A 155 27.51 9.42 18.74
N MET A 156 28.04 10.55 19.13
CA MET A 156 29.44 10.91 18.87
C MET A 156 30.31 10.13 19.84
N LEU A 157 30.95 9.07 19.33
CA LEU A 157 31.92 8.28 20.06
C LEU A 157 33.30 8.87 19.84
N GLU A 158 34.04 9.06 20.93
CA GLU A 158 35.41 9.60 20.91
C GLU A 158 36.29 8.75 21.82
N PHE A 159 37.52 8.52 21.37
CA PHE A 159 38.56 7.89 22.18
C PHE A 159 39.60 8.95 22.61
N VAL A 160 39.73 9.12 23.92
CA VAL A 160 40.53 10.18 24.54
C VAL A 160 41.54 9.56 25.49
N ARG A 161 42.76 10.01 25.44
CA ARG A 161 43.77 9.64 26.46
C ARG A 161 43.41 10.32 27.78
N LEU A 162 43.42 9.57 28.87
CA LEU A 162 43.02 10.12 30.18
C LEU A 162 44.00 11.22 30.65
N ASP A 163 45.25 11.13 30.28
CA ASP A 163 46.31 12.11 30.62
C ASP A 163 46.18 13.43 29.83
N GLU A 164 45.40 13.46 28.77
CA GLU A 164 45.11 14.67 27.96
C GLU A 164 43.81 15.38 28.35
N ILE A 165 43.11 14.90 29.38
CA ILE A 165 41.89 15.57 29.87
C ILE A 165 42.30 16.71 30.80
N GLY A 166 41.99 17.95 30.42
CA GLY A 166 42.29 19.16 31.19
C GLY A 166 41.32 19.47 32.30
N ASP A 167 40.20 18.70 32.44
CA ASP A 167 39.19 18.89 33.50
C ASP A 167 39.62 18.14 34.78
N ALA A 168 40.23 18.84 35.74
CA ALA A 168 40.69 18.27 36.99
C ALA A 168 39.56 17.66 37.85
N ASP A 169 38.36 18.22 37.82
CA ASP A 169 37.22 17.69 38.56
C ASP A 169 36.72 16.39 37.95
N ALA A 170 36.66 16.30 36.60
CA ALA A 170 36.35 15.09 35.89
C ALA A 170 37.38 13.98 36.11
N LEU A 171 38.67 14.32 36.03
CA LEU A 171 39.77 13.38 36.31
C LEU A 171 39.73 12.83 37.74
N ALA A 172 39.42 13.65 38.74
CA ALA A 172 39.29 13.21 40.15
C ALA A 172 38.16 12.18 40.29
N LYS A 173 37.00 12.41 39.64
CA LYS A 173 35.87 11.48 39.62
C LYS A 173 36.19 10.16 38.87
N LEU A 174 36.83 10.25 37.71
CA LEU A 174 37.23 9.08 36.94
C LEU A 174 38.28 8.23 37.66
N ASN A 175 39.18 8.86 38.41
CA ASN A 175 40.17 8.17 39.24
C ASN A 175 39.56 7.55 40.49
N ALA A 176 38.46 8.12 40.99
CA ALA A 176 37.66 7.54 42.06
C ALA A 176 36.74 6.37 41.58
N GLY A 177 36.73 6.05 40.26
CA GLY A 177 35.92 4.98 39.70
C GLY A 177 34.46 5.39 39.41
N THR A 178 34.16 6.68 39.36
CA THR A 178 32.81 7.16 39.03
C THR A 178 32.61 6.96 37.53
N GLU A 179 31.51 6.32 37.17
CA GLU A 179 31.03 6.16 35.81
C GLU A 179 30.16 7.37 35.38
N ASP A 180 29.91 7.52 34.07
CA ASP A 180 29.09 8.56 33.48
C ASP A 180 29.52 10.00 33.84
N VAL A 181 30.82 10.25 33.83
CA VAL A 181 31.38 11.58 34.09
C VAL A 181 31.31 12.43 32.83
N LYS A 182 30.57 13.55 32.87
CA LYS A 182 30.48 14.50 31.78
C LYS A 182 31.72 15.38 31.72
N LEU A 183 32.37 15.43 30.56
CA LEU A 183 33.51 16.29 30.29
C LEU A 183 33.06 17.66 29.80
N LYS A 184 33.84 18.70 30.07
CA LYS A 184 33.59 20.05 29.54
C LYS A 184 34.15 20.13 28.12
N GLU A 185 33.35 20.70 27.21
CA GLU A 185 33.82 20.92 25.82
C GLU A 185 35.11 21.76 25.78
N GLY A 186 36.02 21.38 24.90
CA GLY A 186 37.30 22.04 24.73
C GLY A 186 38.36 21.73 25.82
N THR A 187 38.07 20.85 26.80
CA THR A 187 39.04 20.43 27.82
C THR A 187 39.74 19.10 27.50
N TYR A 188 39.43 18.49 26.38
CA TYR A 188 40.07 17.23 25.92
C TYR A 188 40.16 17.22 24.40
N THR A 189 41.05 16.36 23.89
CA THR A 189 41.25 16.11 22.48
C THR A 189 41.08 14.62 22.22
N ALA A 190 40.20 14.24 21.29
CA ALA A 190 40.08 12.86 20.87
C ALA A 190 41.17 12.50 19.86
N PHE A 191 41.86 11.37 20.07
CA PHE A 191 42.80 10.86 19.09
C PHE A 191 42.15 10.04 17.99
N MET A 192 40.90 9.58 18.20
CA MET A 192 40.07 8.84 17.24
C MET A 192 38.61 9.05 17.55
N ASP A 193 37.78 9.07 16.53
CA ASP A 193 36.31 9.17 16.63
C ASP A 193 35.61 7.88 16.18
N GLY A 194 34.27 7.87 16.24
CA GLY A 194 33.46 6.73 15.88
C GLY A 194 33.33 6.45 14.38
N SER A 195 33.92 7.24 13.49
CA SER A 195 33.90 7.02 12.04
C SER A 195 34.65 5.77 11.61
N HIS A 196 35.63 5.33 12.44
CA HIS A 196 36.44 4.15 12.24
C HIS A 196 35.79 2.83 12.71
N LEU A 197 34.52 2.84 13.14
CA LEU A 197 33.82 1.63 13.55
C LEU A 197 33.25 0.86 12.33
N THR A 198 33.52 -0.45 12.29
CA THR A 198 33.05 -1.34 11.23
C THR A 198 31.97 -2.30 11.70
N ASN A 199 31.99 -2.69 12.97
CA ASN A 199 31.05 -3.65 13.55
C ASN A 199 30.87 -3.41 15.05
N VAL A 200 29.65 -3.55 15.54
CA VAL A 200 29.33 -3.40 16.97
C VAL A 200 28.49 -4.61 17.43
N ASN A 201 28.94 -5.29 18.49
CA ASN A 201 28.29 -6.45 19.03
C ASN A 201 28.10 -6.34 20.55
N VAL A 202 26.99 -6.84 21.05
CA VAL A 202 26.74 -6.98 22.50
C VAL A 202 27.14 -8.38 22.94
N ALA A 203 27.97 -8.44 23.97
CA ALA A 203 28.40 -9.69 24.61
C ALA A 203 28.21 -9.61 26.13
N GLN A 204 28.15 -10.75 26.80
CA GLN A 204 28.18 -10.80 28.25
C GLN A 204 29.61 -10.50 28.72
N ALA A 205 29.74 -9.61 29.70
CA ALA A 205 31.08 -9.23 30.21
C ALA A 205 31.72 -10.42 30.94
N SER A 206 32.88 -10.83 30.48
CA SER A 206 33.56 -12.06 30.96
C SER A 206 34.00 -12.02 32.43
N ASN A 207 34.05 -10.84 33.05
CA ASN A 207 34.62 -10.64 34.40
C ASN A 207 33.63 -10.09 35.43
N SER A 208 32.32 -10.10 35.15
CA SER A 208 31.31 -9.55 36.06
C SER A 208 30.57 -10.65 36.81
N ALA A 209 30.69 -10.66 38.12
CA ALA A 209 29.90 -11.54 39.02
C ALA A 209 28.37 -11.28 38.97
N THR A 210 27.92 -10.20 38.32
CA THR A 210 26.56 -9.68 38.31
C THR A 210 25.87 -9.74 36.93
N GLY A 211 26.44 -10.43 35.92
CA GLY A 211 25.75 -10.58 34.62
C GLY A 211 25.61 -9.28 33.82
N SER A 212 26.57 -8.34 33.95
CA SER A 212 26.62 -7.15 33.12
C SER A 212 27.04 -7.47 31.68
N TYR A 213 26.63 -6.56 30.76
CA TYR A 213 26.93 -6.68 29.34
C TYR A 213 28.04 -5.70 28.93
N ALA A 214 28.75 -6.03 27.86
CA ALA A 214 29.75 -5.18 27.23
C ALA A 214 29.37 -4.97 25.76
N VAL A 215 29.78 -3.84 25.21
CA VAL A 215 29.62 -3.54 23.79
C VAL A 215 31.01 -3.64 23.14
N ASN A 216 31.18 -4.65 22.31
CA ASN A 216 32.43 -4.87 21.59
C ASN A 216 32.33 -4.17 20.23
N VAL A 217 33.32 -3.33 19.94
CA VAL A 217 33.43 -2.62 18.68
C VAL A 217 34.66 -3.08 17.92
N LYS A 218 34.54 -3.17 16.60
CA LYS A 218 35.64 -3.50 15.70
C LYS A 218 35.97 -2.30 14.85
N LEU A 219 37.24 -1.96 14.81
CA LEU A 219 37.80 -0.83 14.07
C LEU A 219 38.13 -1.24 12.62
N ASP A 220 38.16 -0.27 11.71
CA ASP A 220 38.71 -0.42 10.36
C ASP A 220 40.25 -0.49 10.38
N GLY A 221 40.90 -0.53 9.22
CA GLY A 221 42.35 -0.65 9.12
C GLY A 221 43.10 0.58 9.67
N GLU A 222 42.61 1.78 9.42
CA GLU A 222 43.23 3.04 9.87
C GLU A 222 43.01 3.23 11.38
N GLY A 223 41.79 3.02 11.86
CA GLY A 223 41.49 3.07 13.29
C GLY A 223 42.25 2.00 14.08
N THR A 224 42.45 0.78 13.55
CA THR A 224 43.24 -0.27 14.17
C THR A 224 44.72 0.16 14.33
N GLN A 225 45.30 0.78 13.31
CA GLN A 225 46.66 1.27 13.34
C GLN A 225 46.84 2.38 14.40
N THR A 226 45.96 3.41 14.35
CA THR A 226 45.98 4.53 15.30
C THR A 226 45.79 4.03 16.74
N PHE A 227 44.87 3.08 16.95
CA PHE A 227 44.63 2.50 18.27
C PHE A 227 45.79 1.66 18.75
N ALA A 228 46.46 0.89 17.87
CA ALA A 228 47.65 0.14 18.19
C ALA A 228 48.80 1.06 18.61
N ASP A 229 49.06 2.16 17.89
CA ASP A 229 50.13 3.11 18.20
C ASP A 229 49.88 3.76 19.57
N VAL A 230 48.66 4.22 19.87
CA VAL A 230 48.33 4.83 21.18
C VAL A 230 48.41 3.80 22.31
N THR A 231 47.92 2.57 22.10
CA THR A 231 47.99 1.51 23.13
C THR A 231 49.42 1.04 23.39
N LYS A 232 50.30 1.05 22.39
CA LYS A 232 51.72 0.77 22.53
C LYS A 232 52.42 1.79 23.42
N GLU A 233 52.11 3.08 23.29
CA GLU A 233 52.61 4.16 24.14
C GLU A 233 52.12 4.05 25.58
N LEU A 234 50.81 3.71 25.77
CA LEU A 234 50.17 3.68 27.08
C LEU A 234 50.43 2.38 27.86
N ALA A 235 50.74 1.25 27.19
CA ALA A 235 50.92 -0.05 27.84
C ALA A 235 52.05 -0.05 28.94
N PRO A 236 53.24 0.56 28.74
CA PRO A 236 54.29 0.56 29.77
C PRO A 236 53.90 1.27 31.05
N THR A 237 53.07 2.32 30.95
CA THR A 237 52.58 3.13 32.09
C THR A 237 51.26 2.68 32.63
N LYS A 238 50.62 1.66 31.99
CA LYS A 238 49.25 1.25 32.24
C LYS A 238 48.29 2.44 32.16
N GLY A 239 48.52 3.32 31.19
CA GLY A 239 47.68 4.47 30.92
C GLY A 239 46.25 4.04 30.60
N ARG A 240 45.32 4.95 30.75
CA ARG A 240 43.89 4.68 30.53
C ARG A 240 43.37 5.42 29.28
N ILE A 241 42.47 4.77 28.57
CA ILE A 241 41.75 5.36 27.44
C ILE A 241 40.32 5.59 27.88
N ALA A 242 39.86 6.84 27.87
CA ALA A 242 38.48 7.20 28.13
C ALA A 242 37.69 7.01 26.82
N ILE A 243 36.60 6.25 26.92
CA ILE A 243 35.61 6.07 25.86
C ILE A 243 34.50 7.03 26.15
N VAL A 244 34.40 8.08 25.35
CA VAL A 244 33.49 9.20 25.54
C VAL A 244 32.34 9.08 24.53
N LEU A 245 31.11 9.16 25.00
CA LEU A 245 29.90 9.20 24.17
C LEU A 245 29.13 10.48 24.50
N ASP A 246 28.93 11.31 23.50
CA ASP A 246 28.23 12.60 23.66
C ASP A 246 28.78 13.44 24.84
N GLY A 247 30.09 13.53 24.93
CA GLY A 247 30.81 14.26 25.99
C GLY A 247 30.78 13.60 27.36
N THR A 248 30.25 12.39 27.49
CA THR A 248 30.20 11.64 28.76
C THR A 248 31.08 10.39 28.68
N VAL A 249 31.98 10.25 29.65
CA VAL A 249 32.87 9.07 29.75
C VAL A 249 32.05 7.85 30.16
N LYS A 250 31.88 6.89 29.27
CA LYS A 250 31.17 5.62 29.54
C LYS A 250 32.06 4.55 30.12
N SER A 251 33.32 4.57 29.76
CA SER A 251 34.32 3.60 30.24
C SER A 251 35.71 4.23 30.17
N ALA A 252 36.61 3.87 31.08
CA ALA A 252 37.99 4.29 31.04
C ALA A 252 38.93 3.14 31.46
N PRO A 253 39.04 2.08 30.64
CA PRO A 253 39.88 0.94 30.92
C PRO A 253 41.36 1.28 30.89
N ALA A 254 42.15 0.58 31.72
CA ALA A 254 43.61 0.65 31.68
C ALA A 254 44.13 -0.25 30.56
N VAL A 255 45.05 0.27 29.78
CA VAL A 255 45.75 -0.48 28.71
C VAL A 255 46.76 -1.42 29.32
N GLN A 256 46.62 -2.71 29.14
CA GLN A 256 47.52 -3.73 29.67
C GLN A 256 48.61 -4.09 28.66
N ASN A 257 48.28 -4.16 27.40
CA ASN A 257 49.16 -4.51 26.29
C ASN A 257 48.77 -3.71 25.03
N GLU A 258 49.67 -3.68 24.05
CA GLU A 258 49.35 -3.17 22.71
C GLU A 258 48.18 -3.95 22.10
N ILE A 259 47.21 -3.26 21.52
CA ILE A 259 45.99 -3.85 20.90
C ILE A 259 46.12 -3.71 19.38
N THR A 260 46.56 -4.76 18.72
CA THR A 260 46.77 -4.80 17.25
C THR A 260 45.60 -5.40 16.49
N GLY A 261 44.63 -6.00 17.19
CA GLY A 261 43.49 -6.70 16.59
C GLY A 261 42.32 -5.79 16.19
N GLY A 262 42.33 -4.50 16.59
CA GLY A 262 41.27 -3.55 16.33
C GLY A 262 39.95 -3.88 17.03
N GLU A 263 39.96 -4.73 18.06
CA GLU A 263 38.78 -5.05 18.87
C GLU A 263 38.87 -4.31 20.21
N VAL A 264 37.87 -3.49 20.48
CA VAL A 264 37.76 -2.69 21.71
C VAL A 264 36.47 -3.06 22.42
N SER A 265 36.52 -3.24 23.75
CA SER A 265 35.38 -3.57 24.57
C SER A 265 35.01 -2.38 25.45
N ILE A 266 33.79 -1.86 25.25
CA ILE A 266 33.20 -0.83 26.09
C ILE A 266 32.53 -1.55 27.25
N THR A 267 33.12 -1.45 28.44
CA THR A 267 32.63 -2.11 29.65
C THR A 267 32.05 -1.07 30.60
N GLY A 268 31.01 -1.47 31.35
CA GLY A 268 30.36 -0.61 32.36
C GLY A 268 29.20 -1.39 32.98
N ASN A 269 28.38 -0.70 33.74
CA ASN A 269 27.17 -1.30 34.38
C ASN A 269 25.99 -1.42 33.39
N PHE A 270 26.25 -2.00 32.20
CA PHE A 270 25.23 -2.12 31.17
C PHE A 270 24.29 -3.29 31.45
N THR A 271 22.97 -2.99 31.44
CA THR A 271 21.94 -4.02 31.26
C THR A 271 21.89 -4.47 29.79
N LEU A 272 21.27 -5.60 29.49
CA LEU A 272 21.10 -6.05 28.10
C LEU A 272 20.42 -4.97 27.24
N GLU A 273 19.48 -4.26 27.81
CA GLU A 273 18.68 -3.24 27.12
C GLU A 273 19.52 -1.99 26.82
N SER A 274 20.28 -1.47 27.81
CA SER A 274 21.17 -0.33 27.62
C SER A 274 22.33 -0.65 26.66
N ALA A 275 22.86 -1.88 26.71
CA ALA A 275 23.89 -2.33 25.77
C ALA A 275 23.34 -2.43 24.31
N LYS A 276 22.10 -2.90 24.12
CA LYS A 276 21.44 -2.91 22.82
C LYS A 276 21.17 -1.50 22.30
N SER A 277 20.71 -0.59 23.16
CA SER A 277 20.51 0.82 22.80
C SER A 277 21.81 1.48 22.36
N LEU A 278 22.90 1.27 23.11
CA LEU A 278 24.23 1.76 22.76
C LEU A 278 24.72 1.17 21.43
N LYS A 279 24.58 -0.14 21.25
CA LYS A 279 24.86 -0.78 19.95
C LYS A 279 24.12 -0.11 18.80
N THR A 280 22.81 0.12 18.97
CA THR A 280 21.98 0.75 17.93
C THR A 280 22.47 2.15 17.57
N VAL A 281 22.85 2.94 18.58
CA VAL A 281 23.38 4.30 18.39
C VAL A 281 24.70 4.24 17.62
N LEU A 282 25.62 3.36 18.01
CA LEU A 282 26.95 3.22 17.38
C LEU A 282 26.87 2.63 15.96
N ASP A 283 26.06 1.60 15.74
CA ASP A 283 25.85 0.99 14.41
C ASP A 283 25.23 1.97 13.39
N SER A 284 24.38 2.88 13.87
CA SER A 284 23.73 3.87 13.00
C SER A 284 24.60 5.07 12.66
N GLY A 285 25.71 5.26 13.39
CA GLY A 285 26.62 6.39 13.25
C GLY A 285 26.20 7.65 14.02
N SER A 286 27.06 8.65 14.03
CA SER A 286 26.86 9.92 14.71
C SER A 286 25.97 10.85 13.89
N LEU A 287 25.08 11.59 14.57
CA LEU A 287 24.26 12.62 13.97
C LEU A 287 25.10 13.86 13.64
N PRO A 288 24.94 14.45 12.44
CA PRO A 288 25.60 15.71 12.08
C PRO A 288 24.99 16.94 12.77
N VAL A 289 23.92 16.73 13.55
CA VAL A 289 23.17 17.77 14.28
C VAL A 289 22.81 17.27 15.66
N THR A 290 22.65 18.18 16.59
CA THR A 290 22.08 17.91 17.91
C THR A 290 20.56 17.95 17.81
N LEU A 291 19.89 16.89 18.23
CA LEU A 291 18.45 16.79 18.28
C LEU A 291 17.95 17.14 19.68
N THR A 292 17.16 18.20 19.79
CA THR A 292 16.52 18.59 21.04
C THR A 292 15.04 18.24 20.97
N TYR A 293 14.53 17.74 22.06
CA TYR A 293 13.12 17.43 22.22
C TYR A 293 12.27 18.70 22.13
N SER A 294 11.27 18.71 21.25
CA SER A 294 10.34 19.84 21.09
C SER A 294 8.94 19.49 21.56
N GLU A 295 8.38 18.40 21.05
CA GLU A 295 7.01 17.98 21.37
C GLU A 295 6.90 16.46 21.37
N SER A 296 6.15 15.89 22.30
CA SER A 296 5.76 14.47 22.29
C SER A 296 4.25 14.34 22.46
N ARG A 297 3.70 13.45 21.67
CA ARG A 297 2.32 13.03 21.76
C ARG A 297 2.25 11.52 21.88
N VAL A 298 1.75 11.06 23.02
CA VAL A 298 1.45 9.64 23.22
C VAL A 298 -0.01 9.40 22.88
N VAL A 299 -0.25 8.47 21.95
CA VAL A 299 -1.59 8.04 21.55
C VAL A 299 -1.89 6.70 22.21
N GLY A 300 -2.91 6.66 23.06
CA GLY A 300 -3.33 5.41 23.69
C GLY A 300 -3.99 4.46 22.68
N PRO A 301 -3.70 3.14 22.73
CA PRO A 301 -4.23 2.16 21.77
C PRO A 301 -5.76 2.00 21.82
N THR A 302 -6.39 2.24 22.98
CA THR A 302 -7.84 2.11 23.14
C THR A 302 -8.61 3.12 22.29
N LEU A 303 -8.15 4.37 22.23
CA LEU A 303 -8.79 5.43 21.46
C LEU A 303 -8.75 5.15 19.95
N GLY A 304 -7.63 4.61 19.46
CA GLY A 304 -7.46 4.25 18.07
C GLY A 304 -8.35 3.08 17.65
N GLN A 305 -8.41 2.03 18.47
CA GLN A 305 -9.27 0.86 18.22
C GLN A 305 -10.76 1.22 18.22
N ASP A 306 -11.20 2.05 19.15
CA ASP A 306 -12.59 2.53 19.18
C ASP A 306 -12.92 3.34 17.93
N SER A 307 -12.01 4.20 17.48
CA SER A 307 -12.17 4.98 16.26
C SER A 307 -12.21 4.10 15.00
N LEU A 308 -11.36 3.05 14.95
CA LEU A 308 -11.38 2.05 13.87
C LEU A 308 -12.72 1.32 13.82
N ASN A 309 -13.21 0.82 14.96
CA ASN A 309 -14.47 0.10 15.03
C ASN A 309 -15.65 0.97 14.59
N GLN A 310 -15.70 2.23 15.05
CA GLN A 310 -16.70 3.20 14.64
C GLN A 310 -16.60 3.52 13.15
N GLY A 311 -15.38 3.67 12.61
CA GLY A 311 -15.12 3.90 11.19
C GLY A 311 -15.61 2.73 10.31
N VAL A 312 -15.27 1.49 10.68
CA VAL A 312 -15.73 0.29 9.97
C VAL A 312 -17.25 0.16 10.02
N PHE A 313 -17.87 0.46 11.18
CA PHE A 313 -19.33 0.47 11.31
C PHE A 313 -19.98 1.53 10.41
N ALA A 314 -19.41 2.73 10.35
CA ALA A 314 -19.88 3.81 9.48
C ALA A 314 -19.79 3.44 7.98
N ILE A 315 -18.68 2.77 7.57
CA ILE A 315 -18.54 2.22 6.21
C ILE A 315 -19.65 1.23 5.92
N GLY A 316 -19.93 0.30 6.83
CA GLY A 316 -20.98 -0.70 6.68
C GLY A 316 -22.35 -0.06 6.46
N ILE A 317 -22.72 0.93 7.27
CA ILE A 317 -23.97 1.69 7.12
C ILE A 317 -24.00 2.43 5.77
N GLY A 318 -22.91 3.12 5.41
CA GLY A 318 -22.81 3.84 4.14
C GLY A 318 -23.01 2.92 2.93
N VAL A 319 -22.37 1.76 2.92
CA VAL A 319 -22.55 0.76 1.85
C VAL A 319 -23.99 0.25 1.79
N ILE A 320 -24.63 -0.03 2.94
CA ILE A 320 -26.04 -0.47 2.97
C ILE A 320 -26.96 0.59 2.37
N ILE A 321 -26.76 1.87 2.71
CA ILE A 321 -27.56 2.98 2.17
C ILE A 321 -27.36 3.08 0.66
N VAL A 322 -26.13 3.02 0.17
CA VAL A 322 -25.82 3.06 -1.27
C VAL A 322 -26.47 1.87 -2.00
N VAL A 323 -26.37 0.67 -1.45
CA VAL A 323 -26.97 -0.53 -2.04
C VAL A 323 -28.50 -0.39 -2.09
N ALA A 324 -29.14 0.06 -1.01
CA ALA A 324 -30.59 0.30 -0.97
C ALA A 324 -31.01 1.33 -2.03
N TYR A 325 -30.28 2.45 -2.14
CA TYR A 325 -30.49 3.47 -3.17
C TYR A 325 -30.41 2.88 -4.59
N LEU A 326 -29.37 2.09 -4.86
CA LEU A 326 -29.17 1.46 -6.16
C LEU A 326 -30.30 0.51 -6.54
N PHE A 327 -30.80 -0.31 -5.61
CA PHE A 327 -31.93 -1.20 -5.87
C PHE A 327 -33.25 -0.44 -6.11
N PHE A 328 -33.44 0.65 -5.34
CA PHE A 328 -34.66 1.45 -5.48
C PHE A 328 -34.72 2.16 -6.85
N PHE A 329 -33.62 2.81 -7.27
CA PHE A 329 -33.61 3.62 -8.51
C PHE A 329 -33.26 2.83 -9.77
N TYR A 330 -32.36 1.84 -9.67
CA TYR A 330 -31.80 1.13 -10.83
C TYR A 330 -32.31 -0.31 -10.97
N ARG A 331 -33.09 -0.80 -10.03
CA ARG A 331 -33.70 -2.15 -10.07
C ARG A 331 -32.64 -3.23 -10.42
N GLY A 332 -32.87 -4.03 -11.47
CA GLY A 332 -31.95 -5.06 -11.92
C GLY A 332 -30.53 -4.57 -12.28
N LEU A 333 -30.38 -3.33 -12.79
CA LEU A 333 -29.06 -2.73 -13.05
C LEU A 333 -28.26 -2.48 -11.76
N GLY A 334 -28.95 -2.34 -10.61
CA GLY A 334 -28.30 -2.25 -9.30
C GLY A 334 -27.44 -3.46 -8.96
N PHE A 335 -27.80 -4.67 -9.44
CA PHE A 335 -26.94 -5.86 -9.26
C PHE A 335 -25.59 -5.72 -9.97
N LEU A 336 -25.55 -5.07 -11.13
CA LEU A 336 -24.30 -4.82 -11.85
C LEU A 336 -23.40 -3.87 -11.05
N THR A 337 -23.96 -2.82 -10.49
CA THR A 337 -23.21 -1.87 -9.65
C THR A 337 -22.74 -2.51 -8.35
N MET A 338 -23.60 -3.30 -7.68
CA MET A 338 -23.21 -4.03 -6.48
C MET A 338 -22.07 -5.01 -6.77
N GLY A 339 -22.13 -5.75 -7.89
CA GLY A 339 -21.02 -6.60 -8.35
C GLY A 339 -19.73 -5.79 -8.62
N SER A 340 -19.88 -4.58 -9.20
CA SER A 340 -18.75 -3.68 -9.43
C SER A 340 -18.11 -3.19 -8.13
N LEU A 341 -18.92 -2.80 -7.13
CA LEU A 341 -18.42 -2.41 -5.81
C LEU A 341 -17.71 -3.56 -5.10
N GLY A 342 -18.25 -4.80 -5.23
CA GLY A 342 -17.58 -5.98 -4.69
C GLY A 342 -16.22 -6.25 -5.34
N VAL A 343 -16.14 -6.14 -6.67
CA VAL A 343 -14.87 -6.25 -7.42
C VAL A 343 -13.88 -5.16 -7.00
N PHE A 344 -14.36 -3.91 -6.90
CA PHE A 344 -13.57 -2.78 -6.44
C PHE A 344 -13.02 -3.02 -5.03
N ALA A 345 -13.88 -3.41 -4.09
CA ALA A 345 -13.48 -3.63 -2.70
C ALA A 345 -12.40 -4.71 -2.56
N VAL A 346 -12.57 -5.85 -3.26
CA VAL A 346 -11.59 -6.95 -3.24
C VAL A 346 -10.26 -6.53 -3.86
N LEU A 347 -10.29 -5.85 -5.01
CA LEU A 347 -9.09 -5.37 -5.68
C LEU A 347 -8.36 -4.34 -4.81
N TYR A 348 -9.10 -3.39 -4.24
CA TYR A 348 -8.57 -2.30 -3.44
C TYR A 348 -7.94 -2.81 -2.14
N LEU A 349 -8.66 -3.64 -1.36
CA LEU A 349 -8.12 -4.25 -0.15
C LEU A 349 -6.92 -5.16 -0.45
N GLY A 350 -6.95 -5.89 -1.57
CA GLY A 350 -5.83 -6.72 -2.00
C GLY A 350 -4.56 -5.90 -2.29
N ILE A 351 -4.69 -4.75 -2.94
CA ILE A 351 -3.56 -3.85 -3.21
C ILE A 351 -3.05 -3.22 -1.91
N LEU A 352 -3.95 -2.76 -1.02
CA LEU A 352 -3.56 -2.20 0.28
C LEU A 352 -2.81 -3.23 1.13
N ALA A 353 -3.28 -4.47 1.18
CA ALA A 353 -2.61 -5.55 1.89
C ALA A 353 -1.24 -5.90 1.29
N LEU A 354 -1.13 -5.86 -0.04
CA LEU A 354 0.15 -6.06 -0.73
C LEU A 354 1.16 -4.97 -0.40
N LEU A 355 0.74 -3.69 -0.44
CA LEU A 355 1.62 -2.57 -0.08
C LEU A 355 2.02 -2.63 1.40
N SER A 356 1.09 -3.02 2.26
CA SER A 356 1.35 -3.22 3.69
C SER A 356 2.37 -4.32 3.94
N HIS A 357 2.28 -5.45 3.20
CA HIS A 357 3.25 -6.53 3.29
C HIS A 357 4.70 -6.09 2.94
N PHE A 358 4.84 -5.14 2.02
CA PHE A 358 6.15 -4.56 1.68
C PHE A 358 6.55 -3.37 2.57
N GLY A 359 5.80 -3.07 3.62
CA GLY A 359 6.08 -1.93 4.52
C GLY A 359 5.88 -0.55 3.85
N ALA A 360 5.18 -0.49 2.72
CA ALA A 360 4.95 0.75 1.98
C ALA A 360 3.62 1.44 2.36
N PHE A 361 2.81 0.80 3.21
CA PHE A 361 1.50 1.31 3.62
C PHE A 361 1.14 0.88 5.04
N ALA A 362 0.72 1.85 5.85
CA ALA A 362 0.02 1.65 7.12
C ALA A 362 -1.36 2.32 7.10
N LEU A 363 -2.36 1.63 7.61
CA LEU A 363 -3.72 2.17 7.71
C LEU A 363 -3.80 3.19 8.84
N THR A 364 -4.12 4.43 8.49
CA THR A 364 -4.35 5.53 9.43
C THR A 364 -5.83 5.90 9.48
N LEU A 365 -6.28 6.65 10.51
CA LEU A 365 -7.67 7.13 10.56
C LEU A 365 -8.03 8.03 9.36
N PRO A 366 -7.19 9.00 8.92
CA PRO A 366 -7.43 9.68 7.65
C PRO A 366 -7.43 8.74 6.44
N GLY A 367 -6.55 7.71 6.42
CA GLY A 367 -6.53 6.69 5.38
C GLY A 367 -7.86 5.92 5.30
N LEU A 368 -8.47 5.61 6.44
CA LEU A 368 -9.81 4.99 6.49
C LEU A 368 -10.88 5.92 5.87
N ALA A 369 -10.82 7.23 6.14
CA ALA A 369 -11.71 8.19 5.50
C ALA A 369 -11.52 8.22 3.96
N GLY A 370 -10.27 8.07 3.48
CA GLY A 370 -9.98 7.89 2.05
C GLY A 370 -10.64 6.65 1.45
N ILE A 371 -10.65 5.53 2.17
CA ILE A 371 -11.34 4.29 1.74
C ILE A 371 -12.86 4.53 1.59
N VAL A 372 -13.47 5.22 2.56
CA VAL A 372 -14.90 5.58 2.49
C VAL A 372 -15.20 6.44 1.27
N LEU A 373 -14.41 7.49 1.08
CA LEU A 373 -14.58 8.44 0.00
C LEU A 373 -14.47 7.75 -1.38
N THR A 374 -13.43 6.93 -1.58
CA THR A 374 -13.23 6.22 -2.84
C THR A 374 -14.28 5.15 -3.11
N THR A 375 -14.85 4.53 -2.06
CA THR A 375 -15.98 3.61 -2.21
C THR A 375 -17.22 4.34 -2.72
N GLY A 376 -17.47 5.56 -2.23
CA GLY A 376 -18.52 6.44 -2.74
C GLY A 376 -18.28 6.84 -4.20
N SER A 377 -17.07 7.25 -4.56
CA SER A 377 -16.69 7.60 -5.94
C SER A 377 -16.84 6.42 -6.90
N ALA A 378 -16.47 5.20 -6.48
CA ALA A 378 -16.66 3.97 -7.28
C ALA A 378 -18.14 3.63 -7.51
N ALA A 379 -19.02 3.97 -6.56
CA ALA A 379 -20.48 3.86 -6.76
C ALA A 379 -20.97 4.90 -7.78
N ASP A 380 -20.53 6.15 -7.66
CA ASP A 380 -20.92 7.25 -8.54
C ASP A 380 -20.49 7.01 -9.99
N SER A 381 -19.24 6.61 -10.23
CA SER A 381 -18.75 6.22 -11.56
C SER A 381 -19.59 5.09 -12.18
N SER A 382 -20.08 4.15 -11.35
CA SER A 382 -20.97 3.09 -11.82
C SER A 382 -22.36 3.64 -12.21
N ILE A 383 -22.90 4.54 -11.40
CA ILE A 383 -24.18 5.21 -11.66
C ILE A 383 -24.10 6.00 -12.98
N LEU A 384 -23.02 6.74 -13.19
CA LEU A 384 -22.80 7.53 -14.39
C LEU A 384 -22.80 6.66 -15.66
N VAL A 385 -22.13 5.51 -15.63
CA VAL A 385 -22.14 4.56 -16.77
C VAL A 385 -23.56 4.02 -17.03
N LEU A 386 -24.34 3.71 -15.97
CA LEU A 386 -25.70 3.22 -16.12
C LEU A 386 -26.66 4.29 -16.62
N GLU A 387 -26.49 5.53 -16.18
CA GLU A 387 -27.35 6.63 -16.61
C GLU A 387 -27.09 6.98 -18.08
N ARG A 388 -25.84 7.01 -18.50
CA ARG A 388 -25.46 7.13 -19.93
C ARG A 388 -26.03 5.99 -20.78
N PHE A 389 -26.01 4.78 -20.25
CA PHE A 389 -26.65 3.65 -20.93
C PHE A 389 -28.18 3.85 -21.11
N ARG A 390 -28.89 4.32 -20.07
CA ARG A 390 -30.32 4.64 -20.14
C ARG A 390 -30.62 5.78 -21.10
N GLU A 391 -29.80 6.82 -21.07
CA GLU A 391 -29.91 7.98 -21.95
C GLU A 391 -29.80 7.58 -23.44
N GLU A 392 -28.82 6.73 -23.78
CA GLU A 392 -28.65 6.19 -25.13
C GLU A 392 -29.91 5.39 -25.61
N ILE A 393 -30.57 4.67 -24.70
CA ILE A 393 -31.80 3.99 -25.02
C ILE A 393 -32.94 5.01 -25.22
N ARG A 394 -33.06 6.06 -24.41
CA ARG A 394 -34.05 7.14 -24.57
C ARG A 394 -33.86 7.89 -25.90
N MET A 395 -32.61 7.96 -26.39
CA MET A 395 -32.34 8.51 -27.71
C MET A 395 -32.63 7.57 -28.88
N GLY A 396 -33.26 6.39 -28.62
CA GLY A 396 -33.74 5.45 -29.62
C GLY A 396 -32.72 4.42 -30.10
N ARG A 397 -31.56 4.29 -29.42
CA ARG A 397 -30.60 3.23 -29.73
C ARG A 397 -31.05 1.89 -29.18
N SER A 398 -30.73 0.81 -29.89
CA SER A 398 -30.98 -0.55 -29.36
C SER A 398 -30.16 -0.80 -28.09
N VAL A 399 -30.66 -1.67 -27.21
CA VAL A 399 -30.01 -2.06 -25.95
C VAL A 399 -28.54 -2.45 -26.14
N LYS A 400 -28.23 -3.17 -27.24
CA LYS A 400 -26.87 -3.58 -27.58
C LYS A 400 -25.97 -2.39 -27.90
N ASN A 401 -26.41 -1.48 -28.75
CA ASN A 401 -25.63 -0.33 -29.19
C ASN A 401 -25.53 0.71 -28.06
N ALA A 402 -26.62 0.90 -27.30
CA ALA A 402 -26.65 1.74 -26.11
C ALA A 402 -25.64 1.28 -25.04
N ALA A 403 -25.48 -0.05 -24.83
CA ALA A 403 -24.50 -0.57 -23.89
C ALA A 403 -23.03 -0.32 -24.34
N VAL A 404 -22.76 -0.27 -25.62
CA VAL A 404 -21.42 0.03 -26.14
C VAL A 404 -21.14 1.53 -26.06
N SER A 405 -22.07 2.36 -26.53
CA SER A 405 -21.94 3.83 -26.55
C SER A 405 -22.01 4.43 -25.15
N GLY A 406 -23.01 4.03 -24.36
CA GLY A 406 -23.20 4.50 -22.99
C GLY A 406 -22.03 4.15 -22.07
N ALA A 407 -21.49 2.90 -22.17
CA ALA A 407 -20.29 2.53 -21.43
C ALA A 407 -19.08 3.38 -21.84
N LYS A 408 -18.91 3.66 -23.14
CA LYS A 408 -17.80 4.49 -23.62
C LYS A 408 -17.90 5.93 -23.09
N HIS A 409 -19.05 6.57 -23.28
CA HIS A 409 -19.24 7.96 -22.85
C HIS A 409 -19.24 8.10 -21.33
N GLY A 410 -19.89 7.16 -20.61
CA GLY A 410 -19.88 7.16 -19.15
C GLY A 410 -18.49 7.01 -18.55
N ILE A 411 -17.67 6.11 -19.10
CA ILE A 411 -16.28 5.95 -18.66
C ILE A 411 -15.44 7.20 -18.95
N MET A 412 -15.58 7.83 -20.13
CA MET A 412 -14.82 9.05 -20.44
C MET A 412 -15.17 10.18 -19.47
N THR A 413 -16.45 10.39 -19.18
CA THR A 413 -16.89 11.41 -18.22
C THR A 413 -16.40 11.11 -16.80
N SER A 414 -16.39 9.84 -16.39
CA SER A 414 -15.85 9.44 -15.08
C SER A 414 -14.35 9.64 -14.99
N LEU A 415 -13.60 9.32 -16.06
CA LEU A 415 -12.15 9.54 -16.12
C LEU A 415 -11.77 11.01 -15.97
N ASP A 416 -12.55 11.93 -16.53
CA ASP A 416 -12.32 13.37 -16.38
C ASP A 416 -12.46 13.79 -14.91
N ALA A 417 -13.47 13.29 -14.20
CA ALA A 417 -13.67 13.51 -12.77
C ALA A 417 -12.55 12.86 -11.93
N ASP A 418 -12.18 11.62 -12.24
CA ASP A 418 -11.12 10.86 -11.58
C ASP A 418 -9.75 11.54 -11.76
N ALA A 419 -9.49 12.16 -12.91
CA ALA A 419 -8.26 12.91 -13.16
C ALA A 419 -8.13 14.10 -12.21
N VAL A 420 -9.20 14.86 -11.97
CA VAL A 420 -9.20 15.99 -11.03
C VAL A 420 -8.97 15.49 -9.60
N GLN A 421 -9.65 14.41 -9.18
CA GLN A 421 -9.47 13.82 -7.86
C GLN A 421 -8.05 13.24 -7.69
N MET A 422 -7.47 12.65 -8.74
CA MET A 422 -6.10 12.12 -8.72
C MET A 422 -5.07 13.22 -8.48
N VAL A 423 -5.21 14.38 -9.12
CA VAL A 423 -4.32 15.53 -8.86
C VAL A 423 -4.38 15.95 -7.40
N ALA A 424 -5.57 16.03 -6.81
CA ALA A 424 -5.74 16.36 -5.39
C ALA A 424 -5.11 15.29 -4.48
N ALA A 425 -5.32 14.00 -4.80
CA ALA A 425 -4.75 12.89 -4.05
C ALA A 425 -3.21 12.89 -4.08
N LEU A 426 -2.61 13.13 -5.25
CA LEU A 426 -1.16 13.23 -5.41
C LEU A 426 -0.60 14.46 -4.70
N ALA A 427 -1.26 15.62 -4.77
CA ALA A 427 -0.86 16.80 -4.03
C ALA A 427 -0.81 16.52 -2.52
N LEU A 428 -1.84 15.87 -1.97
CA LEU A 428 -1.86 15.45 -0.57
C LEU A 428 -0.74 14.43 -0.26
N PHE A 429 -0.51 13.46 -1.13
CA PHE A 429 0.53 12.45 -0.91
C PHE A 429 1.95 13.04 -0.85
N PHE A 430 2.27 14.02 -1.70
CA PHE A 430 3.61 14.62 -1.77
C PHE A 430 3.82 15.77 -0.77
N VAL A 431 2.77 16.54 -0.46
CA VAL A 431 2.88 17.75 0.37
C VAL A 431 2.56 17.46 1.84
N ALA A 432 1.62 16.56 2.13
CA ALA A 432 1.22 16.27 3.50
C ALA A 432 2.25 15.44 4.25
N VAL A 433 2.29 15.62 5.56
CA VAL A 433 3.14 14.87 6.49
C VAL A 433 2.29 14.01 7.43
N GLY A 434 2.90 12.98 8.00
CA GLY A 434 2.28 12.10 8.98
C GLY A 434 1.07 11.32 8.41
N SER A 435 0.03 11.18 9.21
CA SER A 435 -1.16 10.37 8.89
C SER A 435 -1.99 10.88 7.70
N VAL A 436 -1.92 12.19 7.38
CA VAL A 436 -2.63 12.78 6.23
C VAL A 436 -2.08 12.29 4.90
N LYS A 437 -0.78 11.94 4.83
CA LYS A 437 -0.18 11.30 3.65
C LYS A 437 -0.85 9.96 3.32
N GLY A 438 -1.25 9.21 4.36
CA GLY A 438 -2.02 7.97 4.23
C GLY A 438 -3.37 8.19 3.53
N PHE A 439 -4.07 9.30 3.81
CA PHE A 439 -5.30 9.68 3.09
C PHE A 439 -5.05 9.90 1.60
N GLY A 440 -4.01 10.68 1.24
CA GLY A 440 -3.65 10.90 -0.16
C GLY A 440 -3.35 9.61 -0.91
N LEU A 441 -2.61 8.69 -0.28
CA LEU A 441 -2.26 7.39 -0.86
C LEU A 441 -3.49 6.50 -1.07
N THR A 442 -4.36 6.37 -0.05
CA THR A 442 -5.60 5.58 -0.17
C THR A 442 -6.51 6.14 -1.25
N LEU A 443 -6.67 7.47 -1.32
CA LEU A 443 -7.47 8.12 -2.35
C LEU A 443 -6.91 7.82 -3.75
N ALA A 444 -5.60 7.99 -3.98
CA ALA A 444 -4.98 7.73 -5.27
C ALA A 444 -5.12 6.27 -5.71
N LEU A 445 -4.85 5.32 -4.81
CA LEU A 445 -5.00 3.89 -5.08
C LEU A 445 -6.46 3.50 -5.35
N GLY A 446 -7.40 4.08 -4.61
CA GLY A 446 -8.83 3.85 -4.83
C GLY A 446 -9.26 4.30 -6.22
N ILE A 447 -8.83 5.47 -6.68
CA ILE A 447 -9.12 5.97 -8.03
C ILE A 447 -8.55 5.02 -9.09
N ILE A 448 -7.30 4.55 -8.93
CA ILE A 448 -6.70 3.57 -9.84
C ILE A 448 -7.52 2.28 -9.89
N CYS A 449 -7.94 1.77 -8.73
CA CYS A 449 -8.78 0.57 -8.64
C CYS A 449 -10.13 0.76 -9.31
N ASP A 450 -10.76 1.94 -9.20
CA ASP A 450 -12.02 2.23 -9.86
C ASP A 450 -11.86 2.28 -11.38
N ILE A 451 -10.83 2.94 -11.89
CA ILE A 451 -10.49 2.96 -13.31
C ILE A 451 -10.31 1.52 -13.85
N VAL A 452 -9.54 0.68 -13.15
CA VAL A 452 -9.35 -0.72 -13.53
C VAL A 452 -10.69 -1.46 -13.52
N THR A 453 -11.52 -1.26 -12.51
CA THR A 453 -12.85 -1.88 -12.39
C THR A 453 -13.78 -1.42 -13.51
N MET A 454 -13.73 -0.16 -13.92
CA MET A 454 -14.51 0.36 -15.05
C MET A 454 -14.19 -0.38 -16.36
N PHE A 455 -12.90 -0.53 -16.68
CA PHE A 455 -12.49 -1.18 -17.92
C PHE A 455 -12.61 -2.71 -17.89
N CYS A 456 -12.25 -3.33 -16.77
CA CYS A 456 -12.16 -4.78 -16.67
C CYS A 456 -13.47 -5.47 -16.26
N PHE A 457 -14.36 -4.76 -15.53
CA PHE A 457 -15.62 -5.32 -15.06
C PHE A 457 -16.84 -4.58 -15.60
N LYS A 458 -17.01 -3.28 -15.28
CA LYS A 458 -18.26 -2.53 -15.57
C LYS A 458 -18.63 -2.57 -17.05
N ALA A 459 -17.73 -2.17 -17.95
CA ALA A 459 -17.99 -2.13 -19.37
C ALA A 459 -18.20 -3.51 -19.99
N PRO A 460 -17.35 -4.54 -19.76
CA PRO A 460 -17.59 -5.89 -20.30
C PRO A 460 -18.85 -6.53 -19.76
N ALA A 461 -19.15 -6.37 -18.47
CA ALA A 461 -20.34 -6.95 -17.84
C ALA A 461 -21.63 -6.33 -18.37
N LEU A 462 -21.71 -4.99 -18.47
CA LEU A 462 -22.86 -4.30 -19.07
C LEU A 462 -23.11 -4.78 -20.51
N ARG A 463 -22.06 -4.84 -21.34
CA ARG A 463 -22.17 -5.28 -22.72
C ARG A 463 -22.64 -6.73 -22.85
N LEU A 464 -22.13 -7.64 -22.00
CA LEU A 464 -22.55 -9.04 -21.99
C LEU A 464 -23.99 -9.22 -21.48
N LEU A 465 -24.40 -8.48 -20.46
CA LEU A 465 -25.75 -8.48 -19.93
C LEU A 465 -26.74 -7.90 -20.94
N ALA A 466 -26.38 -6.83 -21.65
CA ALA A 466 -27.19 -6.23 -22.72
C ALA A 466 -27.52 -7.24 -23.82
N LEU A 467 -26.54 -8.09 -24.21
CA LEU A 467 -26.72 -9.10 -25.24
C LEU A 467 -27.59 -10.28 -24.82
N LYS A 468 -27.57 -10.68 -23.54
CA LYS A 468 -28.19 -11.94 -23.09
C LYS A 468 -29.47 -11.75 -22.31
N THR A 469 -29.51 -10.76 -21.42
CA THR A 469 -30.50 -10.70 -20.34
C THR A 469 -31.33 -9.41 -20.38
N ILE A 470 -30.70 -8.23 -20.55
CA ILE A 470 -31.38 -6.95 -20.56
C ILE A 470 -32.37 -6.86 -21.74
N SER A 471 -31.93 -7.28 -22.92
CA SER A 471 -32.79 -7.29 -24.11
C SER A 471 -33.98 -8.23 -24.01
N LYS A 472 -33.95 -9.25 -23.15
CA LYS A 472 -35.08 -10.18 -22.96
C LYS A 472 -36.08 -9.71 -21.92
N HIS A 473 -35.64 -9.02 -20.89
CA HIS A 473 -36.42 -8.59 -19.74
C HIS A 473 -36.14 -7.11 -19.37
N PRO A 474 -36.42 -6.14 -20.28
CA PRO A 474 -36.02 -4.76 -20.08
C PRO A 474 -36.66 -4.15 -18.82
N LYS A 475 -37.95 -4.43 -18.52
CA LYS A 475 -38.64 -3.92 -17.32
C LYS A 475 -37.93 -4.30 -15.99
N PHE A 476 -37.45 -5.55 -15.88
CA PHE A 476 -36.73 -6.00 -14.69
C PHE A 476 -35.44 -5.19 -14.49
N TRP A 477 -34.76 -4.87 -15.59
CA TRP A 477 -33.50 -4.10 -15.58
C TRP A 477 -33.72 -2.58 -15.48
N GLY A 478 -34.95 -2.12 -15.30
CA GLY A 478 -35.27 -0.69 -15.20
C GLY A 478 -35.05 0.09 -16.50
N VAL A 479 -35.19 -0.61 -17.64
CA VAL A 479 -35.20 -0.05 -19.00
C VAL A 479 -36.61 -0.01 -19.53
N ASP A 480 -36.98 1.08 -20.20
CA ASP A 480 -38.29 1.24 -20.83
C ASP A 480 -38.44 0.23 -21.97
N GLN A 481 -39.53 -0.57 -21.93
CA GLN A 481 -39.74 -1.66 -22.87
C GLN A 481 -40.06 -1.14 -24.28
N ASP A 482 -40.86 -0.10 -24.37
CA ASP A 482 -41.32 0.44 -25.66
C ASP A 482 -40.14 1.07 -26.41
N LEU A 483 -39.27 1.79 -25.70
CA LEU A 483 -38.07 2.37 -26.25
C LEU A 483 -37.04 1.30 -26.65
N ALA A 484 -36.90 0.23 -25.86
CA ALA A 484 -36.00 -0.88 -26.19
C ALA A 484 -36.45 -1.62 -27.46
N GLU A 485 -37.76 -1.87 -27.63
CA GLU A 485 -38.33 -2.48 -28.83
C GLU A 485 -38.24 -1.59 -30.06
N ALA A 486 -38.47 -0.27 -29.91
CA ALA A 486 -38.31 0.70 -30.99
C ALA A 486 -36.88 0.78 -31.49
N GLY A 487 -35.91 0.78 -30.58
CA GLY A 487 -34.47 0.75 -30.92
C GLY A 487 -34.06 -0.53 -31.65
N HIS A 488 -34.59 -1.68 -31.25
CA HIS A 488 -34.38 -2.94 -31.98
C HIS A 488 -34.96 -2.94 -33.39
N ALA A 489 -36.15 -2.34 -33.57
CA ALA A 489 -36.77 -2.22 -34.89
C ALA A 489 -35.96 -1.28 -35.81
N ALA A 490 -35.41 -0.19 -35.25
CA ALA A 490 -34.57 0.73 -36.01
C ALA A 490 -33.29 0.09 -36.50
N ASP A 491 -32.56 -0.66 -35.64
CA ASP A 491 -31.36 -1.39 -36.01
C ASP A 491 -31.65 -2.45 -37.07
N ALA A 492 -32.77 -3.19 -36.97
CA ALA A 492 -33.16 -4.19 -37.96
C ALA A 492 -33.50 -3.57 -39.35
N LYS A 493 -34.04 -2.35 -39.35
CA LYS A 493 -34.26 -1.59 -40.61
C LYS A 493 -32.93 -1.11 -41.22
N ALA A 494 -32.02 -0.61 -40.40
CA ALA A 494 -30.71 -0.15 -40.87
C ALA A 494 -29.87 -1.31 -41.44
N GLU A 495 -29.90 -2.49 -40.84
CA GLU A 495 -29.21 -3.69 -41.32
C GLU A 495 -29.79 -4.20 -42.65
N LYS A 496 -31.12 -4.12 -42.84
CA LYS A 496 -31.73 -4.48 -44.12
C LYS A 496 -31.51 -3.42 -45.20
N GLY A 497 -31.48 -2.15 -44.87
CA GLY A 497 -31.22 -1.05 -45.82
C GLY A 497 -29.75 -1.01 -46.29
N GLY A 498 -28.79 -1.37 -45.43
CA GLY A 498 -27.37 -1.45 -45.77
C GLY A 498 -27.02 -2.64 -46.74
N VAL A 499 -27.84 -3.70 -46.74
CA VAL A 499 -27.68 -4.84 -47.69
C VAL A 499 -28.29 -4.56 -49.05
N ALA A 500 -29.20 -3.55 -49.13
CA ALA A 500 -29.85 -3.21 -50.43
C ALA A 500 -29.00 -2.21 -51.27
N ASN A 501 -27.96 -1.61 -50.68
CA ASN A 501 -27.07 -0.62 -51.33
C ASN A 501 -25.60 -1.10 -51.47
N ALA A 502 -25.31 -2.38 -51.26
CA ALA A 502 -24.05 -3.05 -51.50
C ALA A 502 -24.24 -4.13 -52.58
#